data_105e31f3a3cf883dc0dadd5ccb956e63
#
_entry.id   105e31f3a3cf883dc0dadd5ccb956e63
#
_cell.length_a   1.000
_cell.length_b   1.000
_cell.length_c   1.000
_cell.angle_alpha   90.00
_cell.angle_beta   90.00
_cell.angle_gamma   90.00
#
_symmetry.space_group_name_H-M   'P 1'
#
loop_
_entity.id
_entity.type
_entity.pdbx_description
1 polymer ?
#
loop_
_entity_poly.entity_id
_entity_poly.type
_entity_poly.pdbx_seq_one_letter_code
_entity_poly.pdbx_strand_id
1 'polypeptide(L)'
;MKLFNLTDKVAIITGGNGGIGFAMAKAIGEAGATVVIAGRNENKNKKSIEELKSLNVKCKSMIVDVVDESSCNKLIEDVAKEFGKLNILINNAGTNIRKRPEEYELEEWTSIIDTNLISTFICSKAAFKHFKNINGGKIINIGSMHSLFGAPLGSAYSASKGGVVQLTKSLSNTWAKDNIQVNAVLPGYIDTTLTRQARIDIPELQSRVEERTPAGRWGDPDDLGGIAVFLSSDASNYVTGTAIPV
;
A
#
# COMPACT_ATOMS: atom_id res chain seq x y z
N MET A 1 12.59 19.90 5.66
CA MET A 1 13.82 19.42 4.97
C MET A 1 13.54 19.30 3.47
N LYS A 2 14.39 19.84 2.60
CA LYS A 2 14.15 19.87 1.15
C LYS A 2 13.97 18.47 0.53
N LEU A 3 14.76 17.49 0.99
CA LEU A 3 14.74 16.10 0.46
C LEU A 3 13.42 15.36 0.71
N PHE A 4 12.67 15.72 1.74
CA PHE A 4 11.40 15.07 2.10
C PHE A 4 10.17 15.86 1.62
N ASN A 5 10.37 16.94 0.89
CA ASN A 5 9.29 17.76 0.36
C ASN A 5 8.61 17.05 -0.82
N LEU A 6 7.30 16.90 -0.74
CA LEU A 6 6.46 16.28 -1.77
C LEU A 6 5.57 17.30 -2.51
N THR A 7 5.85 18.61 -2.35
CA THR A 7 5.13 19.66 -3.09
C THR A 7 5.17 19.35 -4.59
N ASP A 8 4.04 19.55 -5.27
CA ASP A 8 3.83 19.24 -6.68
C ASP A 8 3.93 17.76 -7.08
N LYS A 9 4.03 16.82 -6.15
CA LYS A 9 3.89 15.41 -6.44
C LYS A 9 2.42 14.99 -6.40
N VAL A 10 2.05 14.04 -7.25
CA VAL A 10 0.73 13.42 -7.29
C VAL A 10 0.88 11.94 -6.92
N ALA A 11 0.10 11.50 -5.94
CA ALA A 11 0.16 10.16 -5.39
C ALA A 11 -1.20 9.45 -5.48
N ILE A 12 -1.20 8.19 -5.92
CA ILE A 12 -2.34 7.29 -5.82
C ILE A 12 -2.10 6.31 -4.68
N ILE A 13 -3.10 6.11 -3.81
CA ILE A 13 -3.08 5.12 -2.74
C ILE A 13 -4.28 4.18 -2.88
N THR A 14 -4.03 2.94 -3.31
CA THR A 14 -5.09 1.93 -3.36
C THR A 14 -5.44 1.45 -1.95
N GLY A 15 -6.73 1.34 -1.64
CA GLY A 15 -7.18 1.05 -0.27
C GLY A 15 -6.83 2.16 0.72
N GLY A 16 -6.63 3.40 0.24
CA GLY A 16 -6.24 4.56 1.06
C GLY A 16 -7.36 5.15 1.92
N ASN A 17 -8.53 4.51 1.96
CA ASN A 17 -9.71 4.98 2.71
C ASN A 17 -9.82 4.41 4.13
N GLY A 18 -8.70 3.98 4.72
CA GLY A 18 -8.63 3.51 6.10
C GLY A 18 -7.31 2.84 6.44
N GLY A 19 -7.08 2.62 7.74
CA GLY A 19 -5.92 1.93 8.27
C GLY A 19 -4.58 2.47 7.76
N ILE A 20 -3.66 1.58 7.43
CA ILE A 20 -2.30 1.91 6.95
C ILE A 20 -2.35 2.82 5.72
N GLY A 21 -3.20 2.50 4.74
CA GLY A 21 -3.28 3.30 3.51
C GLY A 21 -3.70 4.74 3.77
N PHE A 22 -4.63 4.98 4.69
CA PHE A 22 -5.05 6.32 5.07
C PHE A 22 -3.95 7.09 5.82
N ALA A 23 -3.27 6.45 6.77
CA ALA A 23 -2.18 7.06 7.51
C ALA A 23 -1.01 7.45 6.59
N MET A 24 -0.65 6.58 5.63
CA MET A 24 0.33 6.91 4.60
C MET A 24 -0.13 8.09 3.72
N ALA A 25 -1.41 8.09 3.30
CA ALA A 25 -2.00 9.17 2.51
C ALA A 25 -1.95 10.52 3.24
N LYS A 26 -2.29 10.51 4.54
CA LYS A 26 -2.20 11.68 5.42
C LYS A 26 -0.77 12.21 5.48
N ALA A 27 0.20 11.36 5.81
CA ALA A 27 1.60 11.76 5.97
C ALA A 27 2.21 12.35 4.67
N ILE A 28 2.00 11.69 3.51
CA ILE A 28 2.51 12.22 2.24
C ILE A 28 1.77 13.50 1.81
N GLY A 29 0.48 13.62 2.16
CA GLY A 29 -0.30 14.83 1.91
C GLY A 29 0.19 16.01 2.74
N GLU A 30 0.44 15.82 4.03
CA GLU A 30 1.04 16.81 4.94
C GLU A 30 2.46 17.22 4.49
N ALA A 31 3.21 16.31 3.86
CA ALA A 31 4.49 16.60 3.22
C ALA A 31 4.37 17.36 1.87
N GLY A 32 3.15 17.67 1.43
CA GLY A 32 2.86 18.53 0.28
C GLY A 32 2.33 17.85 -0.98
N ALA A 33 2.17 16.52 -0.99
CA ALA A 33 1.64 15.82 -2.15
C ALA A 33 0.13 16.08 -2.35
N THR A 34 -0.31 16.06 -3.61
CA THR A 34 -1.72 15.87 -3.93
C THR A 34 -2.03 14.35 -3.85
N VAL A 35 -3.02 13.99 -3.05
CA VAL A 35 -3.34 12.59 -2.72
C VAL A 35 -4.63 12.15 -3.41
N VAL A 36 -4.59 11.02 -4.12
CA VAL A 36 -5.78 10.37 -4.68
C VAL A 36 -6.04 9.07 -3.94
N ILE A 37 -7.10 9.04 -3.15
CA ILE A 37 -7.60 7.84 -2.46
C ILE A 37 -8.36 6.99 -3.46
N ALA A 38 -7.95 5.74 -3.64
CA ALA A 38 -8.59 4.82 -4.56
C ALA A 38 -9.14 3.59 -3.81
N GLY A 39 -10.45 3.35 -3.92
CA GLY A 39 -11.11 2.23 -3.24
C GLY A 39 -12.56 2.04 -3.67
N ARG A 40 -13.11 0.85 -3.42
CA ARG A 40 -14.45 0.45 -3.87
C ARG A 40 -15.60 1.15 -3.12
N ASN A 41 -15.39 1.46 -1.83
CA ASN A 41 -16.46 1.99 -0.98
C ASN A 41 -16.48 3.51 -1.01
N GLU A 42 -17.45 4.06 -1.74
CA GLU A 42 -17.61 5.51 -1.94
C GLU A 42 -17.80 6.27 -0.62
N ASN A 43 -18.56 5.72 0.33
CA ASN A 43 -18.81 6.39 1.61
C ASN A 43 -17.55 6.47 2.47
N LYS A 44 -16.74 5.39 2.49
CA LYS A 44 -15.44 5.43 3.16
C LYS A 44 -14.50 6.40 2.47
N ASN A 45 -14.49 6.42 1.14
CA ASN A 45 -13.68 7.37 0.37
C ASN A 45 -14.06 8.82 0.73
N LYS A 46 -15.36 9.17 0.76
CA LYS A 46 -15.83 10.52 1.12
C LYS A 46 -15.37 10.93 2.52
N LYS A 47 -15.55 10.07 3.54
CA LYS A 47 -15.09 10.35 4.91
C LYS A 47 -13.58 10.63 4.98
N SER A 48 -12.79 9.81 4.30
CA SER A 48 -11.33 10.00 4.26
C SER A 48 -10.93 11.31 3.58
N ILE A 49 -11.65 11.71 2.53
CA ILE A 49 -11.41 13.00 1.87
C ILE A 49 -11.79 14.19 2.77
N GLU A 50 -12.89 14.10 3.51
CA GLU A 50 -13.29 15.14 4.47
C GLU A 50 -12.22 15.31 5.56
N GLU A 51 -11.71 14.21 6.11
CA GLU A 51 -10.64 14.22 7.11
C GLU A 51 -9.33 14.80 6.55
N LEU A 52 -8.88 14.38 5.37
CA LEU A 52 -7.69 14.93 4.72
C LEU A 52 -7.83 16.43 4.42
N LYS A 53 -9.01 16.89 3.99
CA LYS A 53 -9.27 18.31 3.77
C LYS A 53 -9.22 19.12 5.06
N SER A 54 -9.67 18.58 6.19
CA SER A 54 -9.56 19.25 7.50
C SER A 54 -8.12 19.47 7.94
N LEU A 55 -7.19 18.66 7.42
CA LEU A 55 -5.74 18.80 7.60
C LEU A 55 -5.07 19.65 6.50
N ASN A 56 -5.84 20.35 5.68
CA ASN A 56 -5.36 21.15 4.53
C ASN A 56 -4.61 20.34 3.47
N VAL A 57 -4.84 19.04 3.37
CA VAL A 57 -4.26 18.17 2.34
C VAL A 57 -5.03 18.33 1.03
N LYS A 58 -4.31 18.55 -0.08
CA LYS A 58 -4.89 18.50 -1.42
C LYS A 58 -5.23 17.06 -1.77
N CYS A 59 -6.50 16.72 -1.89
CA CYS A 59 -6.93 15.33 -2.07
C CYS A 59 -8.18 15.19 -2.92
N LYS A 60 -8.31 14.01 -3.52
CA LYS A 60 -9.49 13.53 -4.26
C LYS A 60 -9.67 12.04 -4.01
N SER A 61 -10.87 11.51 -4.23
CA SER A 61 -11.10 10.06 -4.27
C SER A 61 -11.58 9.61 -5.64
N MET A 62 -11.23 8.40 -6.00
CA MET A 62 -11.73 7.70 -7.18
C MET A 62 -12.17 6.29 -6.81
N ILE A 63 -13.23 5.81 -7.46
CA ILE A 63 -13.70 4.43 -7.29
C ILE A 63 -12.85 3.53 -8.16
N VAL A 64 -12.33 2.44 -7.57
CA VAL A 64 -11.58 1.40 -8.26
C VAL A 64 -11.89 0.04 -7.68
N ASP A 65 -12.07 -0.95 -8.52
CA ASP A 65 -11.89 -2.35 -8.14
C ASP A 65 -10.50 -2.80 -8.61
N VAL A 66 -9.63 -3.10 -7.66
CA VAL A 66 -8.23 -3.42 -7.96
C VAL A 66 -8.03 -4.81 -8.60
N VAL A 67 -9.04 -5.66 -8.56
CA VAL A 67 -8.99 -6.97 -9.25
C VAL A 67 -9.44 -6.88 -10.71
N ASP A 68 -10.02 -5.75 -11.12
CA ASP A 68 -10.36 -5.46 -12.52
C ASP A 68 -9.25 -4.64 -13.18
N GLU A 69 -8.53 -5.25 -14.11
CA GLU A 69 -7.46 -4.60 -14.87
C GLU A 69 -7.93 -3.33 -15.59
N SER A 70 -9.14 -3.33 -16.14
CA SER A 70 -9.70 -2.16 -16.85
C SER A 70 -9.95 -1.01 -15.90
N SER A 71 -10.47 -1.29 -14.70
CA SER A 71 -10.68 -0.31 -13.63
C SER A 71 -9.36 0.30 -13.15
N CYS A 72 -8.32 -0.53 -12.97
CA CYS A 72 -6.99 -0.07 -12.60
C CYS A 72 -6.36 0.82 -13.68
N ASN A 73 -6.40 0.39 -14.94
CA ASN A 73 -5.89 1.17 -16.06
C ASN A 73 -6.59 2.54 -16.15
N LYS A 74 -7.93 2.54 -16.02
CA LYS A 74 -8.73 3.77 -16.03
C LYS A 74 -8.36 4.71 -14.89
N LEU A 75 -8.21 4.19 -13.66
CA LEU A 75 -7.79 5.00 -12.50
C LEU A 75 -6.47 5.73 -12.78
N ILE A 76 -5.46 5.00 -13.23
CA ILE A 76 -4.13 5.55 -13.50
C ILE A 76 -4.17 6.60 -14.60
N GLU A 77 -4.90 6.32 -15.69
CA GLU A 77 -5.05 7.24 -16.81
C GLU A 77 -5.79 8.52 -16.41
N ASP A 78 -6.92 8.38 -15.71
CA ASP A 78 -7.74 9.52 -15.27
C ASP A 78 -6.94 10.45 -14.34
N VAL A 79 -6.15 9.88 -13.40
CA VAL A 79 -5.29 10.68 -12.51
C VAL A 79 -4.19 11.39 -13.30
N ALA A 80 -3.49 10.68 -14.18
CA ALA A 80 -2.44 11.28 -14.99
C ALA A 80 -2.97 12.39 -15.91
N LYS A 81 -4.17 12.21 -16.46
CA LYS A 81 -4.84 13.23 -17.29
C LYS A 81 -5.30 14.44 -16.48
N GLU A 82 -5.93 14.22 -15.32
CA GLU A 82 -6.49 15.29 -14.50
C GLU A 82 -5.42 16.17 -13.87
N PHE A 83 -4.34 15.56 -13.37
CA PHE A 83 -3.27 16.29 -12.68
C PHE A 83 -2.04 16.56 -13.57
N GLY A 84 -2.06 16.09 -14.82
CA GLY A 84 -0.95 16.24 -15.78
C GLY A 84 0.25 15.32 -15.50
N LYS A 85 0.23 14.55 -14.41
CA LYS A 85 1.32 13.66 -13.98
C LYS A 85 0.86 12.66 -12.93
N LEU A 86 1.64 11.58 -12.77
CA LEU A 86 1.60 10.66 -11.64
C LEU A 86 3.04 10.44 -11.17
N ASN A 87 3.34 10.68 -9.90
CA ASN A 87 4.69 10.57 -9.34
C ASN A 87 4.85 9.38 -8.38
N ILE A 88 3.79 9.01 -7.66
CA ILE A 88 3.84 8.05 -6.56
C ILE A 88 2.64 7.10 -6.68
N LEU A 89 2.90 5.81 -6.55
CA LEU A 89 1.88 4.78 -6.43
C LEU A 89 2.12 3.97 -5.15
N ILE A 90 1.14 3.95 -4.25
CA ILE A 90 1.14 3.09 -3.06
C ILE A 90 0.11 1.97 -3.29
N ASN A 91 0.60 0.77 -3.53
CA ASN A 91 -0.20 -0.45 -3.63
C ASN A 91 -0.46 -0.99 -2.22
N ASN A 92 -1.55 -0.53 -1.61
CA ASN A 92 -1.91 -0.89 -0.24
C ASN A 92 -3.20 -1.73 -0.16
N ALA A 93 -4.04 -1.74 -1.19
CA ALA A 93 -5.24 -2.57 -1.20
C ALA A 93 -4.90 -4.03 -0.87
N GLY A 94 -5.68 -4.63 0.03
CA GLY A 94 -5.42 -6.00 0.44
C GLY A 94 -6.55 -6.55 1.29
N THR A 95 -6.60 -7.88 1.35
CA THR A 95 -7.58 -8.66 2.13
C THR A 95 -6.93 -9.89 2.72
N ASN A 96 -7.61 -10.49 3.70
CA ASN A 96 -7.20 -11.77 4.29
C ASN A 96 -8.45 -12.56 4.70
N ILE A 97 -8.42 -13.87 4.47
CA ILE A 97 -9.34 -14.85 5.02
C ILE A 97 -8.49 -15.76 5.90
N ARG A 98 -8.89 -15.98 7.16
CA ARG A 98 -8.16 -16.81 8.12
C ARG A 98 -8.78 -18.17 8.22
N LYS A 99 -8.09 -19.16 7.64
CA LYS A 99 -8.47 -20.58 7.67
C LYS A 99 -7.23 -21.47 7.73
N ARG A 100 -7.40 -22.70 8.16
CA ARG A 100 -6.38 -23.74 7.98
C ARG A 100 -6.20 -24.01 6.48
N PRO A 101 -4.99 -24.38 6.03
CA PRO A 101 -4.74 -24.59 4.59
C PRO A 101 -5.70 -25.55 3.91
N GLU A 102 -6.08 -26.64 4.59
CA GLU A 102 -6.99 -27.67 4.11
C GLU A 102 -8.47 -27.24 4.04
N GLU A 103 -8.83 -26.10 4.64
CA GLU A 103 -10.19 -25.58 4.70
C GLU A 103 -10.49 -24.51 3.65
N TYR A 104 -9.47 -24.09 2.88
CA TYR A 104 -9.69 -23.10 1.84
C TYR A 104 -10.42 -23.68 0.64
N GLU A 105 -11.47 -23.02 0.21
CA GLU A 105 -11.95 -23.17 -1.16
C GLU A 105 -11.00 -22.45 -2.13
N LEU A 106 -10.87 -22.96 -3.36
CA LEU A 106 -9.94 -22.41 -4.35
C LEU A 106 -10.27 -20.95 -4.69
N GLU A 107 -11.55 -20.60 -4.73
CA GLU A 107 -12.06 -19.26 -4.98
C GLU A 107 -11.65 -18.28 -3.89
N GLU A 108 -11.66 -18.70 -2.62
CA GLU A 108 -11.19 -17.88 -1.49
C GLU A 108 -9.69 -17.63 -1.58
N TRP A 109 -8.93 -18.71 -1.87
CA TRP A 109 -7.49 -18.60 -2.10
C TRP A 109 -7.17 -17.63 -3.24
N THR A 110 -7.80 -17.80 -4.39
CA THR A 110 -7.59 -17.01 -5.59
C THR A 110 -7.95 -15.54 -5.34
N SER A 111 -9.06 -15.27 -4.65
CA SER A 111 -9.49 -13.90 -4.32
C SER A 111 -8.46 -13.13 -3.50
N ILE A 112 -7.71 -13.82 -2.61
CA ILE A 112 -6.62 -13.21 -1.84
C ILE A 112 -5.41 -12.91 -2.75
N ILE A 113 -5.05 -13.85 -3.61
CA ILE A 113 -3.96 -13.67 -4.59
C ILE A 113 -4.28 -12.50 -5.53
N ASP A 114 -5.47 -12.46 -6.09
CA ASP A 114 -5.91 -11.42 -7.01
C ASP A 114 -5.88 -10.04 -6.34
N THR A 115 -6.45 -9.94 -5.12
CA THR A 115 -6.51 -8.67 -4.40
C THR A 115 -5.15 -8.19 -3.93
N ASN A 116 -4.27 -9.08 -3.45
CA ASN A 116 -3.03 -8.66 -2.78
C ASN A 116 -1.82 -8.60 -3.73
N LEU A 117 -1.75 -9.50 -4.70
CA LEU A 117 -0.58 -9.67 -5.57
C LEU A 117 -0.86 -9.24 -7.02
N ILE A 118 -1.91 -9.79 -7.65
CA ILE A 118 -2.20 -9.49 -9.05
C ILE A 118 -2.55 -8.01 -9.20
N SER A 119 -3.34 -7.43 -8.29
CA SER A 119 -3.65 -6.00 -8.29
C SER A 119 -2.41 -5.12 -8.21
N THR A 120 -1.43 -5.50 -7.36
CA THR A 120 -0.15 -4.80 -7.22
C THR A 120 0.61 -4.78 -8.55
N PHE A 121 0.62 -5.91 -9.27
CA PHE A 121 1.21 -5.99 -10.60
C PHE A 121 0.46 -5.13 -11.62
N ILE A 122 -0.87 -5.24 -11.69
CA ILE A 122 -1.71 -4.49 -12.65
C ILE A 122 -1.51 -2.98 -12.48
N CYS A 123 -1.65 -2.46 -11.25
CA CYS A 123 -1.50 -1.03 -10.98
C CYS A 123 -0.07 -0.54 -11.29
N SER A 124 0.96 -1.33 -10.92
CA SER A 124 2.35 -0.97 -11.20
C SER A 124 2.64 -0.94 -12.70
N LYS A 125 2.15 -1.94 -13.46
CA LYS A 125 2.24 -2.00 -14.92
C LYS A 125 1.56 -0.78 -15.58
N ALA A 126 0.35 -0.44 -15.13
CA ALA A 126 -0.38 0.71 -15.65
C ALA A 126 0.35 2.04 -15.40
N ALA A 127 0.96 2.20 -14.20
CA ALA A 127 1.68 3.41 -13.83
C ALA A 127 3.00 3.59 -14.61
N PHE A 128 3.63 2.52 -15.08
CA PHE A 128 4.96 2.55 -15.70
C PHE A 128 5.09 3.57 -16.82
N LYS A 129 4.15 3.60 -17.79
CA LYS A 129 4.20 4.55 -18.91
C LYS A 129 4.15 6.01 -18.46
N HIS A 130 3.38 6.31 -17.41
CA HIS A 130 3.24 7.66 -16.88
C HIS A 130 4.49 8.10 -16.12
N PHE A 131 5.11 7.20 -15.34
CA PHE A 131 6.39 7.47 -14.70
C PHE A 131 7.50 7.72 -15.73
N LYS A 132 7.55 6.92 -16.79
CA LYS A 132 8.52 7.10 -17.86
C LYS A 132 8.37 8.46 -18.57
N ASN A 133 7.13 8.91 -18.80
CA ASN A 133 6.87 10.21 -19.43
C ASN A 133 7.35 11.43 -18.61
N ILE A 134 7.50 11.26 -17.29
CA ILE A 134 8.02 12.32 -16.38
C ILE A 134 9.44 12.03 -15.86
N ASN A 135 10.15 11.09 -16.50
CA ASN A 135 11.52 10.67 -16.17
C ASN A 135 11.70 10.14 -14.73
N GLY A 136 10.74 9.38 -14.21
CA GLY A 136 10.86 8.70 -12.94
C GLY A 136 9.56 8.58 -12.16
N GLY A 137 9.60 7.76 -11.10
CA GLY A 137 8.46 7.53 -10.22
C GLY A 137 8.81 6.69 -9.01
N LYS A 138 7.89 6.64 -8.04
CA LYS A 138 8.02 5.87 -6.81
C LYS A 138 6.87 4.89 -6.68
N ILE A 139 7.18 3.62 -6.47
CA ILE A 139 6.19 2.57 -6.16
C ILE A 139 6.49 2.03 -4.77
N ILE A 140 5.49 2.04 -3.92
CA ILE A 140 5.54 1.47 -2.57
C ILE A 140 4.50 0.35 -2.51
N ASN A 141 4.97 -0.88 -2.35
CA ASN A 141 4.12 -2.05 -2.23
C ASN A 141 3.96 -2.43 -0.76
N ILE A 142 2.74 -2.62 -0.28
CA ILE A 142 2.52 -3.03 1.10
C ILE A 142 2.53 -4.56 1.20
N GLY A 143 3.66 -5.06 1.68
CA GLY A 143 3.84 -6.45 2.07
C GLY A 143 3.26 -6.74 3.46
N SER A 144 3.96 -7.55 4.23
CA SER A 144 3.67 -7.89 5.63
C SER A 144 4.89 -8.58 6.22
N MET A 145 4.99 -8.70 7.54
CA MET A 145 5.91 -9.66 8.16
C MET A 145 5.63 -11.11 7.69
N HIS A 146 4.40 -11.41 7.27
CA HIS A 146 4.07 -12.67 6.60
C HIS A 146 4.70 -12.84 5.21
N SER A 147 5.33 -11.82 4.67
CA SER A 147 6.20 -11.96 3.47
C SER A 147 7.49 -12.73 3.76
N LEU A 148 7.91 -12.76 5.04
CA LEU A 148 9.14 -13.39 5.52
C LEU A 148 8.85 -14.64 6.36
N PHE A 149 7.75 -14.62 7.12
CA PHE A 149 7.36 -15.69 8.03
C PHE A 149 5.96 -16.19 7.68
N GLY A 150 5.79 -17.50 7.55
CA GLY A 150 4.46 -18.10 7.38
C GLY A 150 3.59 -17.96 8.63
N ALA A 151 2.29 -18.08 8.45
CA ALA A 151 1.32 -18.09 9.54
C ALA A 151 0.37 -19.29 9.42
N PRO A 152 -0.02 -19.95 10.54
CA PRO A 152 -0.84 -21.16 10.52
C PRO A 152 -2.20 -21.00 9.84
N LEU A 153 -2.83 -19.83 9.98
CA LEU A 153 -4.15 -19.52 9.44
C LEU A 153 -4.12 -18.50 8.30
N GLY A 154 -3.02 -18.45 7.56
CA GLY A 154 -2.84 -17.41 6.54
C GLY A 154 -2.00 -17.86 5.35
N SER A 155 -2.18 -19.08 4.87
CA SER A 155 -1.36 -19.63 3.78
C SER A 155 -1.48 -18.80 2.49
N ALA A 156 -2.70 -18.49 2.03
CA ALA A 156 -2.94 -17.64 0.86
C ALA A 156 -2.38 -16.22 1.05
N TYR A 157 -2.61 -15.65 2.24
CA TYR A 157 -2.09 -14.32 2.56
C TYR A 157 -0.57 -14.29 2.57
N SER A 158 0.09 -15.25 3.23
CA SER A 158 1.55 -15.35 3.26
C SER A 158 2.14 -15.54 1.87
N ALA A 159 1.53 -16.41 1.04
CA ALA A 159 1.92 -16.61 -0.34
C ALA A 159 1.81 -15.30 -1.15
N SER A 160 0.66 -14.59 -1.03
CA SER A 160 0.45 -13.32 -1.73
C SER A 160 1.47 -12.26 -1.32
N LYS A 161 1.72 -12.12 0.00
CA LYS A 161 2.63 -11.10 0.54
C LYS A 161 4.10 -11.46 0.30
N GLY A 162 4.47 -12.73 0.28
CA GLY A 162 5.77 -13.21 -0.21
C GLY A 162 5.97 -12.88 -1.69
N GLY A 163 4.94 -13.11 -2.51
CA GLY A 163 4.91 -12.74 -3.92
C GLY A 163 5.12 -11.24 -4.15
N VAL A 164 4.50 -10.38 -3.34
CA VAL A 164 4.68 -8.91 -3.40
C VAL A 164 6.14 -8.52 -3.21
N VAL A 165 6.88 -9.16 -2.30
CA VAL A 165 8.31 -8.87 -2.10
C VAL A 165 9.13 -9.27 -3.31
N GLN A 166 8.89 -10.45 -3.89
CA GLN A 166 9.61 -10.89 -5.09
C GLN A 166 9.24 -10.04 -6.32
N LEU A 167 7.97 -9.69 -6.47
CA LEU A 167 7.52 -8.76 -7.51
C LEU A 167 8.23 -7.39 -7.38
N THR A 168 8.32 -6.85 -6.16
CA THR A 168 9.04 -5.59 -5.88
C THR A 168 10.48 -5.64 -6.37
N LYS A 169 11.22 -6.71 -6.06
CA LYS A 169 12.61 -6.90 -6.51
C LYS A 169 12.72 -7.00 -8.03
N SER A 170 11.81 -7.75 -8.66
CA SER A 170 11.80 -7.93 -10.11
C SER A 170 11.53 -6.62 -10.84
N LEU A 171 10.50 -5.86 -10.42
CA LEU A 171 10.18 -4.56 -10.99
C LEU A 171 11.31 -3.55 -10.79
N SER A 172 11.90 -3.53 -9.59
CA SER A 172 13.06 -2.68 -9.28
C SER A 172 14.23 -2.94 -10.24
N ASN A 173 14.65 -4.20 -10.38
CA ASN A 173 15.75 -4.58 -11.27
C ASN A 173 15.50 -4.17 -12.72
N THR A 174 14.23 -4.20 -13.15
CA THR A 174 13.87 -3.87 -14.53
C THR A 174 13.77 -2.37 -14.76
N TRP A 175 13.16 -1.62 -13.82
CA TRP A 175 12.75 -0.23 -14.02
C TRP A 175 13.68 0.80 -13.40
N ALA A 176 14.71 0.39 -12.64
CA ALA A 176 15.68 1.33 -12.03
C ALA A 176 16.36 2.22 -13.08
N LYS A 177 16.65 1.68 -14.27
CA LYS A 177 17.24 2.44 -15.39
C LYS A 177 16.30 3.52 -15.95
N ASP A 178 15.00 3.40 -15.73
CA ASP A 178 14.00 4.41 -16.08
C ASP A 178 13.74 5.38 -14.90
N ASN A 179 14.63 5.41 -13.89
CA ASN A 179 14.53 6.20 -12.67
C ASN A 179 13.25 5.94 -11.86
N ILE A 180 12.75 4.69 -11.87
CA ILE A 180 11.59 4.26 -11.09
C ILE A 180 12.09 3.41 -9.91
N GLN A 181 11.88 3.89 -8.69
CA GLN A 181 12.20 3.15 -7.48
C GLN A 181 10.97 2.36 -7.03
N VAL A 182 11.18 1.06 -6.79
CA VAL A 182 10.13 0.13 -6.35
C VAL A 182 10.57 -0.52 -5.05
N ASN A 183 9.85 -0.26 -3.95
CA ASN A 183 10.18 -0.76 -2.63
C ASN A 183 8.95 -1.38 -1.96
N ALA A 184 9.17 -2.28 -1.01
CA ALA A 184 8.12 -2.85 -0.18
C ALA A 184 8.26 -2.38 1.27
N VAL A 185 7.13 -2.08 1.91
CA VAL A 185 7.02 -1.89 3.36
C VAL A 185 6.37 -3.14 3.92
N LEU A 186 6.92 -3.69 4.99
CA LEU A 186 6.46 -4.91 5.64
C LEU A 186 5.93 -4.59 7.04
N PRO A 187 4.66 -4.16 7.18
CA PRO A 187 4.10 -3.87 8.49
C PRO A 187 4.06 -5.11 9.38
N GLY A 188 4.35 -4.92 10.67
CA GLY A 188 4.05 -5.88 11.72
C GLY A 188 2.55 -5.87 12.07
N TYR A 189 2.25 -6.02 13.34
CA TYR A 189 0.88 -5.98 13.85
C TYR A 189 0.46 -4.52 14.09
N ILE A 190 -0.30 -3.97 13.17
CA ILE A 190 -0.80 -2.59 13.22
C ILE A 190 -2.29 -2.59 13.59
N ASP A 191 -2.71 -1.67 14.46
CA ASP A 191 -4.10 -1.55 14.92
C ASP A 191 -5.01 -0.98 13.82
N THR A 192 -5.61 -1.85 13.04
CA THR A 192 -6.53 -1.54 11.96
C THR A 192 -7.84 -2.30 12.11
N THR A 193 -8.86 -1.96 11.34
CA THR A 193 -10.13 -2.72 11.33
C THR A 193 -9.90 -4.21 11.07
N LEU A 194 -8.96 -4.56 10.17
CA LEU A 194 -8.63 -5.94 9.83
C LEU A 194 -8.03 -6.71 11.02
N THR A 195 -7.17 -6.06 11.81
CA THR A 195 -6.50 -6.68 12.96
C THR A 195 -7.33 -6.62 14.24
N ARG A 196 -8.25 -5.66 14.37
CA ARG A 196 -9.24 -5.63 15.47
C ARG A 196 -10.16 -6.85 15.40
N GLN A 197 -10.59 -7.24 14.21
CA GLN A 197 -11.36 -8.47 14.05
C GLN A 197 -10.52 -9.70 14.44
N ALA A 198 -9.25 -9.76 14.07
CA ALA A 198 -8.36 -10.84 14.46
C ALA A 198 -8.20 -11.01 15.99
N ARG A 199 -8.24 -9.90 16.75
CA ARG A 199 -8.18 -9.93 18.22
C ARG A 199 -9.48 -10.47 18.84
N ILE A 200 -10.61 -10.25 18.17
CA ILE A 200 -11.89 -10.85 18.58
C ILE A 200 -11.87 -12.36 18.33
N ASP A 201 -11.38 -12.76 17.15
CA ASP A 201 -11.34 -14.17 16.74
C ASP A 201 -10.31 -14.99 17.55
N ILE A 202 -9.25 -14.35 18.05
CA ILE A 202 -8.14 -14.99 18.77
C ILE A 202 -7.82 -14.16 20.02
N PRO A 203 -8.45 -14.46 21.18
CA PRO A 203 -8.31 -13.64 22.40
C PRO A 203 -6.86 -13.45 22.89
N GLU A 204 -6.00 -14.47 22.76
CA GLU A 204 -4.59 -14.38 23.19
C GLU A 204 -3.71 -13.57 22.21
N LEU A 205 -4.24 -13.15 21.08
CA LEU A 205 -3.45 -12.43 20.07
C LEU A 205 -2.89 -11.12 20.61
N GLN A 206 -3.65 -10.43 21.47
CA GLN A 206 -3.23 -9.15 22.06
C GLN A 206 -1.92 -9.31 22.83
N SER A 207 -1.90 -10.16 23.85
CA SER A 207 -0.72 -10.37 24.71
C SER A 207 0.45 -10.97 23.92
N ARG A 208 0.19 -11.96 23.06
CA ARG A 208 1.23 -12.57 22.22
C ARG A 208 1.93 -11.59 21.31
N VAL A 209 1.21 -10.60 20.77
CA VAL A 209 1.79 -9.54 19.93
C VAL A 209 2.61 -8.58 20.77
N GLU A 210 2.10 -8.15 21.92
CA GLU A 210 2.81 -7.24 22.84
C GLU A 210 4.11 -7.87 23.37
N GLU A 211 4.08 -9.13 23.77
CA GLU A 211 5.27 -9.86 24.24
C GLU A 211 6.32 -10.06 23.14
N ARG A 212 5.88 -10.26 21.89
CA ARG A 212 6.78 -10.57 20.76
C ARG A 212 7.31 -9.31 20.07
N THR A 213 6.58 -8.21 20.13
CA THR A 213 6.97 -6.97 19.48
C THR A 213 8.01 -6.25 20.34
N PRO A 214 9.20 -5.91 19.81
CA PRO A 214 10.22 -5.22 20.59
C PRO A 214 9.75 -3.92 21.24
N ALA A 215 8.81 -3.19 20.62
CA ALA A 215 8.22 -1.98 21.16
C ALA A 215 7.17 -2.25 22.26
N GLY A 216 6.83 -3.50 22.57
CA GLY A 216 5.85 -3.89 23.59
C GLY A 216 4.41 -3.44 23.31
N ARG A 217 4.09 -3.08 22.09
CA ARG A 217 2.77 -2.58 21.70
C ARG A 217 2.39 -2.99 20.28
N TRP A 218 1.13 -2.90 19.99
CA TRP A 218 0.65 -2.81 18.60
C TRP A 218 1.13 -1.52 17.95
N GLY A 219 1.46 -1.57 16.66
CA GLY A 219 1.75 -0.37 15.89
C GLY A 219 0.47 0.44 15.65
N ASP A 220 0.62 1.77 15.64
CA ASP A 220 -0.41 2.67 15.14
C ASP A 220 -0.26 2.80 13.62
N PRO A 221 -1.34 2.93 12.83
CA PRO A 221 -1.25 3.25 11.41
C PRO A 221 -0.33 4.44 11.10
N ASP A 222 -0.31 5.46 11.95
CA ASP A 222 0.55 6.65 11.80
C ASP A 222 2.06 6.32 11.93
N ASP A 223 2.45 5.21 12.58
CA ASP A 223 3.84 4.74 12.62
C ASP A 223 4.40 4.46 11.19
N LEU A 224 3.51 4.23 10.20
CA LEU A 224 3.87 3.99 8.80
C LEU A 224 4.00 5.29 7.97
N GLY A 225 3.65 6.44 8.54
CA GLY A 225 3.69 7.72 7.83
C GLY A 225 5.11 8.14 7.44
N GLY A 226 6.07 8.04 8.37
CA GLY A 226 7.44 8.45 8.14
C GLY A 226 8.12 7.68 7.01
N ILE A 227 7.95 6.35 6.97
CA ILE A 227 8.50 5.52 5.88
C ILE A 227 7.82 5.81 4.54
N ALA A 228 6.51 6.12 4.54
CA ALA A 228 5.80 6.52 3.32
C ALA A 228 6.37 7.81 2.74
N VAL A 229 6.61 8.84 3.55
CA VAL A 229 7.24 10.10 3.13
C VAL A 229 8.65 9.85 2.61
N PHE A 230 9.48 9.08 3.34
CA PHE A 230 10.84 8.75 2.92
C PHE A 230 10.85 8.08 1.54
N LEU A 231 10.10 7.00 1.36
CA LEU A 231 10.09 6.24 0.10
C LEU A 231 9.42 6.98 -1.06
N SER A 232 8.57 7.96 -0.78
CA SER A 232 7.92 8.82 -1.79
C SER A 232 8.79 9.99 -2.24
N SER A 233 9.83 10.32 -1.50
CA SER A 233 10.61 11.55 -1.65
C SER A 233 11.97 11.34 -2.34
N ASP A 234 12.67 12.44 -2.61
CA ASP A 234 14.01 12.44 -3.18
C ASP A 234 15.06 11.86 -2.21
N ALA A 235 14.73 11.77 -0.90
CA ALA A 235 15.60 11.14 0.11
C ALA A 235 15.84 9.64 -0.16
N SER A 236 14.98 9.00 -0.94
CA SER A 236 15.08 7.57 -1.30
C SER A 236 15.48 7.32 -2.76
N ASN A 237 16.07 8.29 -3.48
CA ASN A 237 16.38 8.16 -4.90
C ASN A 237 17.34 7.01 -5.22
N TYR A 238 18.16 6.56 -4.26
CA TYR A 238 19.07 5.43 -4.41
C TYR A 238 18.58 4.14 -3.71
N VAL A 239 17.35 4.17 -3.14
CA VAL A 239 16.74 3.04 -2.45
C VAL A 239 15.73 2.38 -3.37
N THR A 240 16.02 1.18 -3.85
CA THR A 240 15.13 0.40 -4.71
C THR A 240 15.33 -1.10 -4.51
N GLY A 241 14.26 -1.89 -4.67
CA GLY A 241 14.26 -3.35 -4.53
C GLY A 241 14.31 -3.83 -3.08
N THR A 242 14.19 -2.93 -2.10
CA THR A 242 14.24 -3.31 -0.68
C THR A 242 12.86 -3.68 -0.14
N ALA A 243 12.88 -4.49 0.92
CA ALA A 243 11.72 -4.84 1.74
C ALA A 243 12.01 -4.42 3.18
N ILE A 244 11.30 -3.41 3.67
CA ILE A 244 11.59 -2.72 4.94
C ILE A 244 10.55 -3.13 5.98
N PRO A 245 10.92 -3.92 7.02
CA PRO A 245 10.08 -4.17 8.19
C PRO A 245 9.82 -2.88 8.97
N VAL A 246 8.56 -2.72 9.43
CA VAL A 246 8.12 -1.60 10.27
C VAL A 246 7.19 -2.10 11.37
#